data_adbd2975cb0141fa534cb9a44354abd3
#
_entry.id   adbd2975cb0141fa534cb9a44354abd3
#
_cell.length_a   1.000
_cell.length_b   1.000
_cell.length_c   1.000
_cell.angle_alpha   90.00
_cell.angle_beta   90.00
_cell.angle_gamma   90.00
#
_symmetry.space_group_name_H-M   'P 1'
#
loop_
_entity.id
_entity.type
_entity.pdbx_description
1 polymer ?
#
loop_
_entity_poly.entity_id
_entity_poly.type
_entity_poly.pdbx_seq_one_letter_code
_entity_poly.pdbx_strand_id
1 'polypeptide(L)'
;MLRKCALRRSSGKEGYPMLKFHSEQGEISVSSAVFSNITGMAATNCFGVKGMAYRSMTDGLVHLLRPEAMSKGVKVTYNDDHTVSIELHIVVENGVNIATVCRSIMSEVKYVVSLNTGVTVKAVNVCVDSVTV
;
A
#
# COMPACT_ATOMS: atom_id res chain seq x y z
N MET A 1 -9.35 -14.40 17.79
CA MET A 1 -8.66 -13.23 18.36
C MET A 1 -7.16 -13.44 18.21
N LEU A 2 -6.53 -12.63 17.38
CA LEU A 2 -5.09 -12.74 17.11
C LEU A 2 -4.32 -12.11 18.29
N ARG A 3 -3.89 -12.92 19.22
CA ARG A 3 -3.00 -12.50 20.30
C ARG A 3 -1.56 -12.61 19.82
N LYS A 4 -0.85 -11.49 19.83
CA LYS A 4 0.58 -11.28 19.53
C LYS A 4 0.93 -11.41 18.05
N CYS A 5 0.84 -10.26 17.40
CA CYS A 5 1.49 -9.99 16.14
C CYS A 5 3.00 -9.87 16.39
N ALA A 6 3.75 -10.93 16.14
CA ALA A 6 5.22 -10.83 16.14
C ALA A 6 5.67 -10.50 14.72
N LEU A 7 5.99 -9.22 14.49
CA LEU A 7 6.67 -8.78 13.28
C LEU A 7 8.08 -9.37 13.26
N ARG A 8 8.24 -10.55 12.71
CA ARG A 8 9.56 -11.03 12.33
C ARG A 8 9.85 -10.59 10.90
N ARG A 9 10.87 -9.76 10.74
CA ARG A 9 11.59 -9.67 9.49
C ARG A 9 12.21 -11.05 9.25
N SER A 10 11.50 -11.93 8.55
CA SER A 10 12.16 -13.11 8.06
C SER A 10 12.96 -12.69 6.83
N SER A 11 14.26 -12.58 6.98
CA SER A 11 15.19 -12.63 5.87
C SER A 11 15.18 -14.07 5.31
N GLY A 12 14.03 -14.49 4.83
CA GLY A 12 13.92 -15.74 4.08
C GLY A 12 14.58 -15.55 2.71
N LYS A 13 15.10 -16.62 2.15
CA LYS A 13 15.83 -16.69 0.88
C LYS A 13 15.07 -16.14 -0.35
N GLU A 14 13.88 -15.57 -0.19
CA GLU A 14 13.04 -15.04 -1.27
C GLU A 14 12.84 -13.52 -1.21
N GLY A 15 13.60 -12.79 -0.40
CA GLY A 15 13.73 -11.33 -0.49
C GLY A 15 12.48 -10.49 -0.25
N TYR A 16 11.33 -11.07 0.11
CA TYR A 16 10.10 -10.34 0.39
C TYR A 16 9.83 -10.28 1.89
N PRO A 17 9.65 -9.07 2.46
CA PRO A 17 9.26 -8.97 3.85
C PRO A 17 7.87 -9.59 4.03
N MET A 18 7.73 -10.44 5.03
CA MET A 18 6.48 -11.11 5.37
C MET A 18 6.07 -10.75 6.78
N LEU A 19 4.79 -10.49 6.96
CA LEU A 19 4.18 -10.35 8.27
C LEU A 19 3.68 -11.71 8.73
N LYS A 20 4.06 -12.12 9.94
CA LYS A 20 3.67 -13.41 10.50
C LYS A 20 2.85 -13.24 11.76
N PHE A 21 1.74 -13.95 11.84
CA PHE A 21 0.89 -14.04 13.01
C PHE A 21 0.95 -15.46 13.57
N HIS A 22 1.19 -15.60 14.86
CA HIS A 22 1.15 -16.87 15.55
C HIS A 22 -0.15 -17.03 16.32
N SER A 23 -0.81 -18.18 16.13
CA SER A 23 -1.98 -18.56 16.91
C SER A 23 -1.80 -20.01 17.40
N GLU A 24 -2.67 -20.45 18.32
CA GLU A 24 -2.67 -21.82 18.82
C GLU A 24 -2.94 -22.86 17.74
N GLN A 25 -3.59 -22.44 16.65
CA GLN A 25 -3.96 -23.33 15.53
C GLN A 25 -2.89 -23.40 14.45
N GLY A 26 -1.90 -22.51 14.48
CA GLY A 26 -0.87 -22.45 13.47
C GLY A 26 -0.32 -21.05 13.25
N GLU A 27 0.24 -20.82 12.06
CA GLU A 27 0.88 -19.57 11.68
C GLU A 27 0.25 -19.01 10.41
N ILE A 28 -0.03 -17.71 10.39
CA ILE A 28 -0.49 -16.98 9.20
C ILE A 28 0.64 -16.10 8.71
N SER A 29 1.03 -16.26 7.45
CA SER A 29 2.06 -15.44 6.81
C SER A 29 1.42 -14.58 5.71
N VAL A 30 1.62 -13.27 5.78
CA VAL A 30 1.11 -12.32 4.79
C VAL A 30 2.29 -11.61 4.14
N SER A 31 2.44 -11.73 2.82
CA SER A 31 3.52 -11.07 2.09
C SER A 31 3.21 -9.58 1.87
N SER A 32 4.26 -8.80 1.62
CA SER A 32 4.11 -7.37 1.28
C SER A 32 3.30 -7.15 0.00
N ALA A 33 3.32 -8.11 -0.92
CA ALA A 33 2.53 -8.05 -2.14
C ALA A 33 1.02 -7.99 -1.87
N VAL A 34 0.55 -8.67 -0.83
CA VAL A 34 -0.87 -8.62 -0.42
C VAL A 34 -1.25 -7.21 0.00
N PHE A 35 -0.44 -6.58 0.85
CA PHE A 35 -0.67 -5.19 1.27
C PHE A 35 -0.65 -4.23 0.08
N SER A 36 0.32 -4.40 -0.82
CA SER A 36 0.47 -3.56 -2.01
C SER A 36 -0.72 -3.69 -2.95
N ASN A 37 -1.21 -4.90 -3.19
CA ASN A 37 -2.37 -5.13 -4.05
C ASN A 37 -3.65 -4.56 -3.46
N ILE A 38 -3.90 -4.78 -2.18
CA ILE A 38 -5.08 -4.24 -1.49
C ILE A 38 -5.04 -2.71 -1.51
N THR A 39 -3.88 -2.13 -1.22
CA THR A 39 -3.69 -0.66 -1.24
C THR A 39 -3.93 -0.09 -2.63
N GLY A 40 -3.35 -0.70 -3.66
CA GLY A 40 -3.52 -0.27 -5.04
C GLY A 40 -4.98 -0.30 -5.48
N MET A 41 -5.70 -1.36 -5.16
CA MET A 41 -7.12 -1.47 -5.46
C MET A 41 -7.96 -0.42 -4.72
N ALA A 42 -7.71 -0.23 -3.44
CA ALA A 42 -8.41 0.77 -2.64
C ALA A 42 -8.18 2.18 -3.17
N ALA A 43 -6.94 2.52 -3.50
CA ALA A 43 -6.57 3.84 -4.02
C ALA A 43 -7.20 4.10 -5.40
N THR A 44 -7.17 3.12 -6.30
CA THR A 44 -7.73 3.30 -7.65
C THR A 44 -9.26 3.41 -7.66
N ASN A 45 -9.93 2.92 -6.64
CA ASN A 45 -11.39 3.06 -6.51
C ASN A 45 -11.81 4.43 -5.97
N CYS A 46 -10.88 5.26 -5.50
CA CYS A 46 -11.20 6.60 -5.03
C CYS A 46 -11.46 7.55 -6.20
N PHE A 47 -12.40 8.45 -6.00
CA PHE A 47 -12.73 9.48 -7.00
C PHE A 47 -11.52 10.38 -7.27
N GLY A 48 -11.30 10.70 -8.54
CA GLY A 48 -10.23 11.59 -8.96
C GLY A 48 -8.89 10.92 -9.21
N VAL A 49 -8.75 9.63 -8.91
CA VAL A 49 -7.54 8.85 -9.15
C VAL A 49 -7.60 8.24 -10.55
N LYS A 50 -6.65 8.58 -11.39
CA LYS A 50 -6.50 7.96 -12.73
C LYS A 50 -5.91 6.57 -12.63
N GLY A 51 -4.94 6.38 -11.73
CA GLY A 51 -4.28 5.11 -11.50
C GLY A 51 -3.05 5.26 -10.65
N MET A 52 -2.34 4.14 -10.48
CA MET A 52 -1.07 4.11 -9.78
C MET A 52 0.07 4.55 -10.70
N ALA A 53 1.12 5.10 -10.11
CA ALA A 53 2.27 5.62 -10.83
C ALA A 53 3.55 4.89 -10.42
N TYR A 54 4.48 4.83 -11.34
CA TYR A 54 5.84 4.36 -11.10
C TYR A 54 6.82 5.30 -11.76
N ARG A 55 7.80 5.78 -11.00
CA ARG A 55 8.88 6.60 -11.54
C ARG A 55 10.07 5.72 -11.86
N SER A 56 10.46 5.70 -13.13
CA SER A 56 11.65 4.96 -13.55
C SER A 56 12.91 5.60 -13.00
N MET A 57 13.76 4.79 -12.40
CA MET A 57 15.08 5.24 -11.91
C MET A 57 16.05 5.54 -13.06
N THR A 58 15.79 4.99 -14.25
CA THR A 58 16.67 5.10 -15.41
C THR A 58 16.47 6.39 -16.19
N ASP A 59 15.21 6.77 -16.43
CA ASP A 59 14.87 7.93 -17.27
C ASP A 59 14.14 9.04 -16.51
N GLY A 60 13.79 8.82 -15.24
CA GLY A 60 13.07 9.78 -14.40
C GLY A 60 11.62 10.03 -14.82
N LEU A 61 11.12 9.31 -15.81
CA LEU A 61 9.76 9.47 -16.31
C LEU A 61 8.74 8.80 -15.38
N VAL A 62 7.58 9.44 -15.25
CA VAL A 62 6.44 8.88 -14.52
C VAL A 62 5.60 8.04 -15.47
N HIS A 63 5.41 6.78 -15.12
CA HIS A 63 4.61 5.84 -15.90
C HIS A 63 3.33 5.50 -15.16
N LEU A 64 2.19 5.54 -15.88
CA LEU A 64 0.93 5.01 -15.38
C LEU A 64 0.99 3.49 -15.39
N LEU A 65 0.78 2.88 -14.23
CA LEU A 65 0.82 1.43 -14.10
C LEU A 65 -0.47 0.79 -14.61
N ARG A 66 -0.31 -0.33 -15.30
CA ARG A 66 -1.45 -1.19 -15.67
C ARG A 66 -2.00 -1.86 -14.41
N PRO A 67 -3.28 -2.29 -14.42
CA PRO A 67 -3.88 -2.96 -13.26
C PRO A 67 -3.07 -4.15 -12.74
N GLU A 68 -2.42 -4.91 -13.62
CA GLU A 68 -1.60 -6.07 -13.24
C GLU A 68 -0.32 -5.69 -12.49
N ALA A 69 0.14 -4.46 -12.65
CA ALA A 69 1.40 -3.97 -12.08
C ALA A 69 1.20 -2.88 -11.02
N MET A 70 -0.03 -2.66 -10.55
CA MET A 70 -0.33 -1.54 -9.63
C MET A 70 0.43 -1.64 -8.30
N SER A 71 0.83 -2.84 -7.88
CA SER A 71 1.61 -3.04 -6.67
C SER A 71 3.00 -2.39 -6.72
N LYS A 72 3.55 -2.12 -7.90
CA LYS A 72 4.83 -1.41 -8.07
C LYS A 72 4.78 0.05 -7.62
N GLY A 73 3.59 0.64 -7.56
CA GLY A 73 3.38 1.99 -7.07
C GLY A 73 3.22 2.09 -5.56
N VAL A 74 3.32 0.99 -4.84
CA VAL A 74 3.10 0.93 -3.39
C VAL A 74 4.34 0.42 -2.70
N LYS A 75 4.75 1.13 -1.65
CA LYS A 75 5.83 0.69 -0.76
C LYS A 75 5.26 0.48 0.64
N VAL A 76 5.49 -0.71 1.19
CA VAL A 76 5.03 -1.08 2.53
C VAL A 76 6.23 -1.18 3.46
N THR A 77 6.16 -0.49 4.59
CA THR A 77 7.18 -0.53 5.64
C THR A 77 6.57 -1.09 6.91
N TYR A 78 7.21 -2.11 7.46
CA TYR A 78 6.82 -2.69 8.74
C TYR A 78 7.52 -1.96 9.88
N ASN A 79 6.74 -1.47 10.84
CA ASN A 79 7.25 -0.76 12.00
C ASN A 79 7.49 -1.71 13.18
N ASP A 80 8.35 -1.32 14.11
CA ASP A 80 8.68 -2.14 15.28
C ASP A 80 7.51 -2.28 16.29
N ASP A 81 6.54 -1.40 16.22
CA ASP A 81 5.34 -1.40 17.06
C ASP A 81 4.18 -2.25 16.51
N HIS A 82 4.46 -3.18 15.59
CA HIS A 82 3.50 -4.06 14.94
C HIS A 82 2.47 -3.32 14.06
N THR A 83 2.81 -2.16 13.56
CA THR A 83 2.01 -1.41 12.60
C THR A 83 2.70 -1.39 11.24
N VAL A 84 1.96 -1.02 10.21
CA VAL A 84 2.51 -0.83 8.86
C VAL A 84 2.36 0.63 8.44
N SER A 85 3.35 1.11 7.72
CA SER A 85 3.29 2.39 7.02
C SER A 85 3.28 2.12 5.53
N ILE A 86 2.41 2.81 4.82
CA ILE A 86 2.20 2.61 3.39
C ILE A 86 2.51 3.92 2.67
N GLU A 87 3.32 3.83 1.63
CA GLU A 87 3.57 4.93 0.70
C GLU A 87 3.07 4.52 -0.67
N LEU A 88 2.28 5.37 -1.29
CA LEU A 88 1.75 5.11 -2.62
C LEU A 88 1.94 6.30 -3.55
N HIS A 89 2.13 5.99 -4.81
CA HIS A 89 2.32 6.94 -5.89
C HIS A 89 1.14 6.84 -6.85
N ILE A 90 0.51 7.98 -7.13
CA ILE A 90 -0.70 8.04 -7.96
C ILE A 90 -0.60 9.08 -9.05
N VAL A 91 -1.44 8.91 -10.05
CA VAL A 91 -1.75 9.91 -11.06
C VAL A 91 -3.21 10.34 -10.85
N VAL A 92 -3.46 11.63 -10.74
CA VAL A 92 -4.80 12.18 -10.54
C VAL A 92 -5.34 12.79 -11.83
N GLU A 93 -6.65 12.89 -11.90
CA GLU A 93 -7.33 13.57 -12.99
C GLU A 93 -7.19 15.08 -12.86
N ASN A 94 -7.13 15.79 -14.01
CA ASN A 94 -7.10 17.24 -14.04
C ASN A 94 -8.43 17.81 -13.53
N GLY A 95 -8.36 18.91 -12.79
CA GLY A 95 -9.53 19.60 -12.26
C GLY A 95 -10.03 19.14 -10.90
N VAL A 96 -9.41 18.12 -10.29
CA VAL A 96 -9.77 17.65 -8.95
C VAL A 96 -9.01 18.43 -7.87
N ASN A 97 -9.58 18.49 -6.68
CA ASN A 97 -8.87 19.03 -5.51
C ASN A 97 -7.95 17.93 -4.95
N ILE A 98 -6.66 18.10 -5.20
CA ILE A 98 -5.64 17.10 -4.85
C ILE A 98 -5.64 16.79 -3.35
N ALA A 99 -5.73 17.79 -2.50
CA ALA A 99 -5.73 17.61 -1.05
C ALA A 99 -6.93 16.77 -0.59
N THR A 100 -8.10 17.00 -1.14
CA THR A 100 -9.32 16.24 -0.82
C THR A 100 -9.19 14.79 -1.30
N VAL A 101 -8.70 14.59 -2.51
CA VAL A 101 -8.46 13.24 -3.08
C VAL A 101 -7.47 12.48 -2.21
N CYS A 102 -6.37 13.09 -1.81
CA CYS A 102 -5.36 12.44 -0.96
C CYS A 102 -5.91 12.06 0.42
N ARG A 103 -6.69 12.93 1.04
CA ARG A 103 -7.34 12.61 2.33
C ARG A 103 -8.31 11.45 2.21
N SER A 104 -9.08 11.41 1.14
CA SER A 104 -10.00 10.31 0.85
C SER A 104 -9.25 9.00 0.68
N ILE A 105 -8.14 9.00 -0.05
CA ILE A 105 -7.27 7.83 -0.23
C ILE A 105 -6.70 7.36 1.11
N MET A 106 -6.18 8.26 1.92
CA MET A 106 -5.63 7.92 3.24
C MET A 106 -6.65 7.20 4.11
N SER A 107 -7.88 7.72 4.17
CA SER A 107 -8.96 7.12 4.95
C SER A 107 -9.38 5.76 4.39
N GLU A 108 -9.55 5.66 3.09
CA GLU A 108 -10.00 4.43 2.43
C GLU A 108 -8.95 3.32 2.52
N VAL A 109 -7.69 3.64 2.24
CA VAL A 109 -6.58 2.66 2.33
C VAL A 109 -6.42 2.16 3.77
N LYS A 110 -6.41 3.05 4.72
CA LYS A 110 -6.32 2.69 6.14
C LYS A 110 -7.44 1.75 6.55
N TYR A 111 -8.67 2.07 6.16
CA TYR A 111 -9.84 1.25 6.47
C TYR A 111 -9.78 -0.12 5.81
N VAL A 112 -9.56 -0.16 4.50
CA VAL A 112 -9.59 -1.41 3.72
C VAL A 112 -8.46 -2.35 4.12
N VAL A 113 -7.24 -1.82 4.29
CA VAL A 113 -6.09 -2.64 4.70
C VAL A 113 -6.29 -3.18 6.11
N SER A 114 -6.74 -2.36 7.05
CA SER A 114 -7.01 -2.80 8.42
C SER A 114 -8.10 -3.86 8.49
N LEU A 115 -9.16 -3.69 7.68
CA LEU A 115 -10.29 -4.63 7.64
C LEU A 115 -9.86 -6.00 7.09
N ASN A 116 -9.12 -6.02 5.99
CA ASN A 116 -8.76 -7.25 5.29
C ASN A 116 -7.60 -8.01 5.94
N THR A 117 -6.65 -7.30 6.53
CA THR A 117 -5.44 -7.93 7.09
C THR A 117 -5.45 -8.03 8.61
N GLY A 118 -6.28 -7.26 9.29
CA GLY A 118 -6.28 -7.18 10.75
C GLY A 118 -5.09 -6.41 11.32
N VAL A 119 -4.28 -5.79 10.49
CA VAL A 119 -3.08 -5.04 10.90
C VAL A 119 -3.43 -3.55 11.02
N THR A 120 -2.91 -2.91 12.07
CA THR A 120 -3.07 -1.46 12.23
C THR A 120 -2.15 -0.71 11.28
N VAL A 121 -2.73 0.19 10.49
CA VAL A 121 -1.99 1.07 9.60
C VAL A 121 -1.66 2.36 10.36
N LYS A 122 -0.36 2.63 10.54
CA LYS A 122 0.12 3.81 11.28
C LYS A 122 0.02 5.07 10.42
N ALA A 123 0.45 4.99 9.19
CA ALA A 123 0.48 6.14 8.28
C ALA A 123 0.26 5.69 6.84
N VAL A 124 -0.41 6.53 6.07
CA VAL A 124 -0.54 6.38 4.62
C VAL A 124 -0.01 7.65 3.99
N ASN A 125 1.09 7.54 3.27
CA ASN A 125 1.71 8.66 2.55
C ASN A 125 1.31 8.59 1.09
N VAL A 126 0.70 9.64 0.58
CA VAL A 126 0.25 9.69 -0.80
C VAL A 126 1.12 10.68 -1.57
N CYS A 127 1.80 10.17 -2.60
CA CYS A 127 2.60 10.99 -3.52
C CYS A 127 1.85 11.12 -4.84
N VAL A 128 1.53 12.34 -5.22
CA VAL A 128 0.91 12.64 -6.51
C VAL A 128 2.03 12.96 -7.50
N ASP A 129 2.33 12.01 -8.36
CA ASP A 129 3.47 12.11 -9.27
C ASP A 129 3.13 12.82 -10.58
N SER A 130 1.87 12.79 -10.99
CA SER A 130 1.44 13.41 -12.24
C SER A 130 -0.06 13.70 -12.23
N VAL A 131 -0.46 14.58 -13.14
CA VAL A 131 -1.85 14.92 -13.42
C VAL A 131 -2.11 14.61 -14.88
N THR A 132 -3.21 13.93 -15.19
CA THR A 132 -3.61 13.72 -16.59
C THR A 132 -4.09 15.02 -17.21
N VAL A 133 -3.61 15.30 -18.38
CA VAL A 133 -3.96 16.52 -19.11
C VAL A 133 -5.03 16.23 -20.14
#